data_5ca8be93326a19b70ada38fb4d392c12
#
_entry.id   5ca8be93326a19b70ada38fb4d392c12
#
_cell.length_a   1.000
_cell.length_b   1.000
_cell.length_c   1.000
_cell.angle_alpha   90.00
_cell.angle_beta   90.00
_cell.angle_gamma   90.00
#
_symmetry.space_group_name_H-M   'P 1'
#
loop_
_entity.id
_entity.type
_entity.pdbx_description
1 polymer ?
#
loop_
_entity_poly.entity_id
_entity_poly.type
_entity_poly.pdbx_seq_one_letter_code
_entity_poly.pdbx_strand_id
1 'polypeptide(L)'
;VSWRSRWWWAAALVASAAEAGYLLSMRNFSVFFGGFHYPAMCPGWDAYMEASLPLSVLHTWTPLVWYGGLPAVVVAFLARVISTRLRRPRIGRVVSRVLAALLLIAFSTAPLALAVDIGVDRSCLGVWGGPEGVVLFVQGGIAPMLAALCMLAAVRTPRHRVRRLITSRPFRRGTVILAALGLLALLPAADLRNGPIGPLDHCPTGDGTRVLTGERAFLCQSRQGGAFAGVSDRDLLAYGQAACRAYTGRLEDAYAIAPICPPAATRVQASIDADEAEFQAEETRNQKVCDSSRHRPRITPVRVTLDRTFTDYGVLESFEYAGDTAEGPWEDGLLDKAQKNGLVAAGPGHVIILSHSDYDICLTLETYRRRPPLELKGWDHVVEVGYDSSTGHIELMDPISGLTDVPNLAFRGKGHYRIRVHYRSPDWKAWTPQHLLVMVYPGEGRPVAEYRVPHRQVSG
;
A
#
# COMPACT_ATOMS: atom_id res chain seq x y z
N VAL A 1 5.83 -46.16 -11.16
CA VAL A 1 6.19 -45.30 -10.01
C VAL A 1 6.29 -46.21 -8.80
N SER A 2 7.47 -46.31 -8.17
CA SER A 2 7.67 -47.13 -6.97
C SER A 2 6.80 -46.63 -5.80
N TRP A 3 6.40 -47.53 -4.89
CA TRP A 3 5.65 -47.21 -3.67
C TRP A 3 6.26 -45.99 -2.90
N ARG A 4 7.59 -45.98 -2.75
CA ARG A 4 8.30 -44.88 -2.09
C ARG A 4 8.15 -43.53 -2.81
N SER A 5 8.16 -43.51 -4.16
CA SER A 5 7.97 -42.28 -4.93
C SER A 5 6.56 -41.75 -4.77
N ARG A 6 5.56 -42.59 -4.57
CA ARG A 6 4.17 -42.16 -4.31
C ARG A 6 4.03 -41.41 -2.98
N TRP A 7 4.71 -41.91 -1.93
CA TRP A 7 4.69 -41.23 -0.64
C TRP A 7 5.37 -39.83 -0.71
N TRP A 8 6.47 -39.69 -1.42
CA TRP A 8 7.11 -38.40 -1.60
C TRP A 8 6.25 -37.43 -2.40
N TRP A 9 5.53 -37.88 -3.41
CA TRP A 9 4.56 -37.05 -4.12
C TRP A 9 3.37 -36.66 -3.25
N ALA A 10 2.85 -37.61 -2.46
CA ALA A 10 1.79 -37.28 -1.51
C ALA A 10 2.24 -36.26 -0.49
N ALA A 11 3.46 -36.36 0.07
CA ALA A 11 4.01 -35.41 1.00
C ALA A 11 4.19 -34.02 0.35
N ALA A 12 4.65 -33.96 -0.90
CA ALA A 12 4.79 -32.70 -1.62
C ALA A 12 3.43 -32.00 -1.83
N LEU A 13 2.40 -32.77 -2.22
CA LEU A 13 1.04 -32.25 -2.41
C LEU A 13 0.43 -31.79 -1.07
N VAL A 14 0.60 -32.55 0.00
CA VAL A 14 0.09 -32.16 1.33
C VAL A 14 0.76 -30.89 1.82
N ALA A 15 2.10 -30.78 1.70
CA ALA A 15 2.82 -29.59 2.14
C ALA A 15 2.38 -28.35 1.37
N SER A 16 2.28 -28.41 0.04
CA SER A 16 1.85 -27.26 -0.77
C SER A 16 0.36 -26.95 -0.61
N ALA A 17 -0.50 -27.94 -0.37
CA ALA A 17 -1.93 -27.71 -0.10
C ALA A 17 -2.16 -27.08 1.28
N ALA A 18 -1.36 -27.45 2.29
CA ALA A 18 -1.42 -26.85 3.62
C ALA A 18 -1.03 -25.35 3.55
N GLU A 19 0.01 -25.01 2.80
CA GLU A 19 0.40 -23.62 2.55
C GLU A 19 -0.67 -22.84 1.79
N ALA A 20 -1.24 -23.45 0.73
CA ALA A 20 -2.33 -22.83 -0.01
C ALA A 20 -3.54 -22.53 0.90
N GLY A 21 -3.92 -23.48 1.78
CA GLY A 21 -4.98 -23.28 2.77
C GLY A 21 -4.67 -22.16 3.75
N TYR A 22 -3.44 -22.07 4.23
CA TYR A 22 -2.98 -21.01 5.10
C TYR A 22 -3.05 -19.64 4.41
N LEU A 23 -2.49 -19.50 3.22
CA LEU A 23 -2.53 -18.25 2.45
C LEU A 23 -3.96 -17.81 2.12
N LEU A 24 -4.87 -18.75 1.84
CA LEU A 24 -6.28 -18.44 1.63
C LEU A 24 -6.96 -17.94 2.91
N SER A 25 -6.60 -18.48 4.08
CA SER A 25 -7.12 -18.02 5.37
C SER A 25 -6.63 -16.62 5.73
N MET A 26 -5.44 -16.25 5.27
CA MET A 26 -4.81 -14.94 5.48
C MET A 26 -5.17 -13.89 4.41
N ARG A 27 -6.01 -14.22 3.44
CA ARG A 27 -6.33 -13.36 2.28
C ARG A 27 -6.81 -11.95 2.65
N ASN A 28 -7.40 -11.79 3.83
CA ASN A 28 -7.90 -10.50 4.33
C ASN A 28 -6.94 -9.82 5.32
N PHE A 29 -5.75 -10.41 5.53
CA PHE A 29 -4.76 -9.89 6.46
C PHE A 29 -3.62 -9.25 5.67
N SER A 30 -3.70 -7.94 5.47
CA SER A 30 -2.57 -7.18 4.92
C SER A 30 -1.58 -6.90 6.04
N VAL A 31 -0.49 -7.64 6.07
CA VAL A 31 0.64 -7.33 6.95
C VAL A 31 1.47 -6.26 6.25
N PHE A 32 1.32 -5.02 6.71
CA PHE A 32 2.16 -3.93 6.26
C PHE A 32 3.48 -3.98 7.06
N PHE A 33 4.51 -4.55 6.48
CA PHE A 33 5.87 -4.48 7.03
C PHE A 33 6.52 -3.16 6.62
N GLY A 34 6.09 -2.06 7.25
CA GLY A 34 6.77 -0.78 7.18
C GLY A 34 7.85 -0.71 8.27
N GLY A 35 8.85 -1.56 8.19
CA GLY A 35 10.01 -1.46 9.07
C GLY A 35 11.03 -0.49 8.49
N PHE A 36 11.55 0.42 9.29
CA PHE A 36 12.72 1.20 8.92
C PHE A 36 13.90 0.27 8.64
N HIS A 37 14.51 0.48 7.50
CA HIS A 37 15.66 -0.26 7.06
C HIS A 37 16.92 0.40 7.61
N TYR A 38 17.74 -0.38 8.32
CA TYR A 38 19.06 0.04 8.72
C TYR A 38 20.09 -0.68 7.84
N PRO A 39 20.62 -0.01 6.82
CA PRO A 39 21.65 -0.62 5.99
C PRO A 39 22.87 -1.01 6.84
N ALA A 40 23.50 -2.11 6.47
CA ALA A 40 24.70 -2.65 7.05
C ALA A 40 24.65 -3.28 8.45
N MET A 41 23.49 -3.32 9.11
CA MET A 41 23.37 -3.97 10.41
C MET A 41 22.95 -5.43 10.33
N CYS A 42 22.01 -5.72 9.43
CA CYS A 42 21.45 -7.04 9.22
C CYS A 42 21.57 -7.40 7.73
N PRO A 43 22.73 -7.92 7.31
CA PRO A 43 23.04 -8.13 5.90
C PRO A 43 22.07 -9.10 5.20
N GLY A 44 21.44 -10.00 5.94
CA GLY A 44 20.41 -10.88 5.41
C GLY A 44 19.12 -10.12 5.09
N TRP A 45 18.70 -9.22 5.98
CA TRP A 45 17.55 -8.35 5.74
C TRP A 45 17.76 -7.45 4.53
N ASP A 46 18.94 -6.83 4.44
CA ASP A 46 19.32 -5.98 3.30
C ASP A 46 19.23 -6.74 1.99
N ALA A 47 19.87 -7.91 1.93
CA ALA A 47 19.81 -8.78 0.76
C ALA A 47 18.37 -9.25 0.43
N TYR A 48 17.54 -9.51 1.45
CA TYR A 48 16.14 -9.87 1.27
C TYR A 48 15.33 -8.69 0.70
N MET A 49 15.52 -7.49 1.21
CA MET A 49 14.82 -6.29 0.73
C MET A 49 15.21 -5.96 -0.72
N GLU A 50 16.50 -6.07 -1.08
CA GLU A 50 16.94 -5.91 -2.48
C GLU A 50 16.32 -6.99 -3.41
N ALA A 51 16.22 -8.24 -2.92
CA ALA A 51 15.60 -9.32 -3.66
C ALA A 51 14.06 -9.25 -3.68
N SER A 52 13.43 -8.49 -2.80
CA SER A 52 11.98 -8.47 -2.62
C SER A 52 11.24 -8.00 -3.87
N LEU A 53 11.75 -6.97 -4.56
CA LEU A 53 11.16 -6.44 -5.79
C LEU A 53 11.15 -7.49 -6.92
N PRO A 54 12.28 -8.08 -7.34
CA PRO A 54 12.25 -9.12 -8.36
C PRO A 54 11.47 -10.35 -7.94
N LEU A 55 11.45 -10.71 -6.64
CA LEU A 55 10.64 -11.82 -6.14
C LEU A 55 9.16 -11.51 -6.19
N SER A 56 8.72 -10.30 -5.87
CA SER A 56 7.32 -9.88 -5.98
C SER A 56 6.84 -9.95 -7.43
N VAL A 57 7.66 -9.52 -8.39
CA VAL A 57 7.39 -9.67 -9.82
C VAL A 57 7.25 -11.15 -10.18
N LEU A 58 8.19 -12.00 -9.72
CA LEU A 58 8.11 -13.45 -9.95
C LEU A 58 6.81 -14.05 -9.38
N HIS A 59 6.43 -13.69 -8.16
CA HIS A 59 5.20 -14.18 -7.52
C HIS A 59 3.94 -13.68 -8.22
N THR A 60 3.92 -12.44 -8.70
CA THR A 60 2.75 -11.86 -9.38
C THR A 60 2.55 -12.45 -10.77
N TRP A 61 3.62 -12.57 -11.55
CA TRP A 61 3.53 -12.93 -12.98
C TRP A 61 3.72 -14.42 -13.27
N THR A 62 4.09 -15.23 -12.25
CA THR A 62 4.33 -16.67 -12.46
C THR A 62 3.30 -17.53 -11.73
N PRO A 63 2.20 -17.95 -12.40
CA PRO A 63 1.15 -18.75 -11.76
C PRO A 63 1.65 -20.05 -11.11
N LEU A 64 2.79 -20.55 -11.53
CA LEU A 64 3.40 -21.78 -10.96
C LEU A 64 3.81 -21.61 -9.49
N VAL A 65 4.11 -20.40 -9.02
CA VAL A 65 4.49 -20.15 -7.62
C VAL A 65 3.32 -19.69 -6.74
N TRP A 66 2.14 -19.45 -7.33
CA TRP A 66 0.96 -19.05 -6.56
C TRP A 66 0.58 -20.11 -5.52
N TYR A 67 -0.07 -19.65 -4.47
CA TYR A 67 -0.55 -20.52 -3.38
C TYR A 67 0.53 -21.48 -2.84
N GLY A 68 1.72 -20.91 -2.52
CA GLY A 68 2.83 -21.72 -2.01
C GLY A 68 3.36 -22.77 -3.01
N GLY A 69 3.23 -22.49 -4.32
CA GLY A 69 3.74 -23.35 -5.38
C GLY A 69 2.91 -24.60 -5.66
N LEU A 70 1.68 -24.67 -5.17
CA LEU A 70 0.78 -25.80 -5.44
C LEU A 70 0.64 -26.10 -6.94
N PRO A 71 0.44 -25.12 -7.85
CA PRO A 71 0.39 -25.39 -9.28
C PRO A 71 1.66 -26.03 -9.83
N ALA A 72 2.85 -25.62 -9.36
CA ALA A 72 4.11 -26.22 -9.80
C ALA A 72 4.22 -27.69 -9.38
N VAL A 73 3.79 -28.03 -8.17
CA VAL A 73 3.79 -29.41 -7.67
C VAL A 73 2.84 -30.28 -8.50
N VAL A 74 1.63 -29.79 -8.79
CA VAL A 74 0.64 -30.49 -9.61
C VAL A 74 1.16 -30.71 -11.03
N VAL A 75 1.70 -29.67 -11.69
CA VAL A 75 2.28 -29.76 -13.03
C VAL A 75 3.44 -30.77 -13.07
N ALA A 76 4.33 -30.73 -12.09
CA ALA A 76 5.45 -31.67 -11.99
C ALA A 76 4.96 -33.12 -11.82
N PHE A 77 3.96 -33.32 -10.98
CA PHE A 77 3.37 -34.65 -10.79
C PHE A 77 2.72 -35.19 -12.08
N LEU A 78 1.88 -34.35 -12.74
CA LEU A 78 1.26 -34.74 -14.01
C LEU A 78 2.30 -34.98 -15.10
N ALA A 79 3.29 -34.14 -15.24
CA ALA A 79 4.40 -34.33 -16.19
C ALA A 79 5.13 -35.65 -15.92
N ARG A 80 5.29 -36.03 -14.64
CA ARG A 80 5.89 -37.32 -14.28
C ARG A 80 5.00 -38.50 -14.65
N VAL A 81 3.70 -38.43 -14.40
CA VAL A 81 2.74 -39.52 -14.75
C VAL A 81 2.66 -39.67 -16.26
N ILE A 82 2.47 -38.58 -17.00
CA ILE A 82 2.33 -38.62 -18.46
C ILE A 82 3.63 -39.10 -19.11
N SER A 83 4.79 -38.59 -18.69
CA SER A 83 6.06 -39.02 -19.26
C SER A 83 6.39 -40.49 -19.02
N THR A 84 5.93 -41.08 -17.90
CA THR A 84 6.06 -42.52 -17.65
C THR A 84 5.13 -43.35 -18.54
N ARG A 85 3.91 -42.89 -18.78
CA ARG A 85 2.98 -43.54 -19.72
C ARG A 85 3.49 -43.47 -21.16
N LEU A 86 4.07 -42.37 -21.55
CA LEU A 86 4.68 -42.16 -22.89
C LEU A 86 6.06 -42.83 -23.05
N ARG A 87 6.50 -43.64 -22.08
CA ARG A 87 7.82 -44.31 -22.06
C ARG A 87 9.03 -43.33 -22.17
N ARG A 88 8.84 -42.03 -21.81
CA ARG A 88 9.89 -41.01 -21.82
C ARG A 88 10.18 -40.45 -20.39
N PRO A 89 10.56 -41.30 -19.43
CA PRO A 89 10.66 -40.91 -18.02
C PRO A 89 11.74 -39.86 -17.73
N ARG A 90 12.66 -39.57 -18.69
CA ARG A 90 13.68 -38.51 -18.57
C ARG A 90 13.03 -37.15 -18.55
N ILE A 91 12.04 -36.89 -19.40
CA ILE A 91 11.35 -35.57 -19.51
C ILE A 91 10.68 -35.22 -18.18
N GLY A 92 9.86 -36.13 -17.61
CA GLY A 92 9.22 -35.86 -16.33
C GLY A 92 10.17 -35.64 -15.16
N ARG A 93 11.39 -36.23 -15.20
CA ARG A 93 12.43 -35.96 -14.19
C ARG A 93 13.03 -34.57 -14.33
N VAL A 94 13.26 -34.12 -15.56
CA VAL A 94 13.82 -32.78 -15.83
C VAL A 94 12.80 -31.74 -15.40
N VAL A 95 11.53 -31.83 -15.85
CA VAL A 95 10.45 -30.92 -15.48
C VAL A 95 10.31 -30.83 -13.95
N SER A 96 10.25 -31.97 -13.26
CA SER A 96 10.14 -31.96 -11.79
C SER A 96 11.33 -31.31 -11.10
N ARG A 97 12.55 -31.46 -11.64
CA ARG A 97 13.75 -30.81 -11.07
C ARG A 97 13.76 -29.30 -11.30
N VAL A 98 13.36 -28.87 -12.50
CA VAL A 98 13.30 -27.45 -12.84
C VAL A 98 12.24 -26.77 -11.96
N LEU A 99 11.04 -27.34 -11.83
CA LEU A 99 10.00 -26.77 -10.99
C LEU A 99 10.37 -26.80 -9.50
N ALA A 100 11.03 -27.86 -9.03
CA ALA A 100 11.55 -27.88 -7.65
C ALA A 100 12.63 -26.82 -7.41
N ALA A 101 13.52 -26.59 -8.38
CA ALA A 101 14.52 -25.54 -8.29
C ALA A 101 13.86 -24.13 -8.28
N LEU A 102 12.84 -23.92 -9.13
CA LEU A 102 12.05 -22.68 -9.14
C LEU A 102 11.44 -22.41 -7.76
N LEU A 103 10.78 -23.40 -7.14
CA LEU A 103 10.20 -23.26 -5.81
C LEU A 103 11.26 -22.98 -4.74
N LEU A 104 12.41 -23.67 -4.80
CA LEU A 104 13.52 -23.41 -3.86
C LEU A 104 14.03 -21.97 -4.00
N ILE A 105 14.22 -21.48 -5.21
CA ILE A 105 14.66 -20.09 -5.43
C ILE A 105 13.61 -19.10 -4.94
N ALA A 106 12.33 -19.32 -5.27
CA ALA A 106 11.25 -18.39 -4.92
C ALA A 106 10.99 -18.29 -3.41
N PHE A 107 11.20 -19.37 -2.65
CA PHE A 107 10.80 -19.45 -1.25
C PHE A 107 11.95 -19.61 -0.25
N SER A 108 13.20 -19.76 -0.68
CA SER A 108 14.33 -19.90 0.24
C SER A 108 14.98 -18.58 0.65
N THR A 109 14.71 -17.49 -0.05
CA THR A 109 15.39 -16.20 0.18
C THR A 109 15.16 -15.67 1.58
N ALA A 110 13.92 -15.57 2.06
CA ALA A 110 13.63 -15.09 3.41
C ALA A 110 14.21 -16.01 4.51
N PRO A 111 14.00 -17.33 4.50
CA PRO A 111 14.61 -18.21 5.51
C PRO A 111 16.14 -18.22 5.50
N LEU A 112 16.78 -18.08 4.33
CA LEU A 112 18.24 -18.01 4.23
C LEU A 112 18.78 -16.67 4.74
N ALA A 113 18.14 -15.58 4.36
CA ALA A 113 18.49 -14.25 4.83
C ALA A 113 18.36 -14.16 6.36
N LEU A 114 17.25 -14.63 6.91
CA LEU A 114 17.06 -14.74 8.36
C LEU A 114 18.15 -15.60 9.04
N ALA A 115 18.49 -16.74 8.44
CA ALA A 115 19.54 -17.60 9.00
C ALA A 115 20.92 -16.94 8.99
N VAL A 116 21.22 -16.12 7.99
CA VAL A 116 22.45 -15.31 7.92
C VAL A 116 22.44 -14.29 9.06
N ASP A 117 21.35 -13.54 9.22
CA ASP A 117 21.24 -12.50 10.24
C ASP A 117 21.35 -13.07 11.65
N ILE A 118 20.66 -14.17 11.97
CA ILE A 118 20.78 -14.84 13.27
C ILE A 118 22.23 -15.32 13.52
N GLY A 119 22.92 -15.72 12.46
CA GLY A 119 24.33 -16.15 12.54
C GLY A 119 25.30 -15.00 12.76
N VAL A 120 25.01 -13.83 12.22
CA VAL A 120 25.83 -12.61 12.36
C VAL A 120 25.54 -11.92 13.69
N ASP A 121 24.27 -11.61 13.96
CA ASP A 121 23.84 -10.97 15.19
C ASP A 121 22.39 -11.32 15.50
N ARG A 122 22.16 -11.87 16.69
CA ARG A 122 20.79 -12.25 17.15
C ARG A 122 19.85 -11.07 17.33
N SER A 123 20.37 -9.86 17.53
CA SER A 123 19.56 -8.65 17.63
C SER A 123 18.82 -8.34 16.33
N CYS A 124 19.30 -8.84 15.18
CA CYS A 124 18.60 -8.78 13.91
C CYS A 124 17.22 -9.46 13.91
N LEU A 125 16.94 -10.34 14.87
CA LEU A 125 15.58 -10.87 15.05
C LEU A 125 14.54 -9.75 15.22
N GLY A 126 14.90 -8.62 15.85
CA GLY A 126 14.03 -7.46 15.99
C GLY A 126 13.64 -6.85 14.64
N VAL A 127 14.57 -6.80 13.69
CA VAL A 127 14.34 -6.29 12.32
C VAL A 127 13.34 -7.15 11.57
N TRP A 128 13.34 -8.45 11.82
CA TRP A 128 12.40 -9.42 11.27
C TRP A 128 11.04 -9.45 11.98
N GLY A 129 10.74 -8.45 12.83
CA GLY A 129 9.49 -8.38 13.59
C GLY A 129 9.45 -9.25 14.84
N GLY A 130 10.61 -9.60 15.39
CA GLY A 130 10.73 -10.46 16.55
C GLY A 130 10.27 -11.90 16.30
N PRO A 131 9.92 -12.66 17.37
CA PRO A 131 9.50 -14.06 17.24
C PRO A 131 8.27 -14.26 16.35
N GLU A 132 7.31 -13.34 16.38
CA GLU A 132 6.07 -13.39 15.58
C GLU A 132 6.35 -13.18 14.11
N GLY A 133 7.16 -12.17 13.76
CA GLY A 133 7.59 -11.90 12.40
C GLY A 133 8.38 -13.08 11.82
N VAL A 134 9.32 -13.65 12.61
CA VAL A 134 10.07 -14.85 12.22
C VAL A 134 9.14 -16.01 11.89
N VAL A 135 8.10 -16.25 12.70
CA VAL A 135 7.13 -17.31 12.44
C VAL A 135 6.45 -17.10 11.09
N LEU A 136 6.03 -15.86 10.76
CA LEU A 136 5.40 -15.55 9.49
C LEU A 136 6.34 -15.78 8.28
N PHE A 137 7.58 -15.29 8.35
CA PHE A 137 8.57 -15.47 7.27
C PHE A 137 8.98 -16.92 7.07
N VAL A 138 9.11 -17.66 8.17
CA VAL A 138 9.49 -19.07 8.15
C VAL A 138 8.32 -19.95 7.69
N GLN A 139 7.09 -19.68 8.14
CA GLN A 139 5.91 -20.44 7.69
C GLN A 139 5.68 -20.27 6.20
N GLY A 140 5.72 -19.05 5.66
CA GLY A 140 5.52 -18.78 4.22
C GLY A 140 6.59 -19.39 3.31
N GLY A 141 7.74 -19.82 3.85
CA GLY A 141 8.83 -20.43 3.08
C GLY A 141 8.99 -21.93 3.27
N ILE A 142 8.76 -22.45 4.48
CA ILE A 142 9.11 -23.85 4.82
C ILE A 142 8.26 -24.85 4.06
N ALA A 143 6.98 -24.69 3.98
CA ALA A 143 6.10 -25.67 3.36
C ALA A 143 6.36 -25.81 1.85
N PRO A 144 6.51 -24.73 1.04
CA PRO A 144 6.94 -24.81 -0.35
C PRO A 144 8.32 -25.43 -0.53
N MET A 145 9.28 -25.12 0.36
CA MET A 145 10.61 -25.72 0.32
C MET A 145 10.57 -27.23 0.60
N LEU A 146 9.79 -27.65 1.59
CA LEU A 146 9.56 -29.08 1.87
C LEU A 146 8.89 -29.78 0.68
N ALA A 147 7.91 -29.15 0.05
CA ALA A 147 7.27 -29.68 -1.16
C ALA A 147 8.33 -29.86 -2.29
N ALA A 148 9.18 -28.87 -2.53
CA ALA A 148 10.25 -28.97 -3.52
C ALA A 148 11.27 -30.07 -3.20
N LEU A 149 11.69 -30.20 -1.94
CA LEU A 149 12.57 -31.28 -1.49
C LEU A 149 11.93 -32.67 -1.66
N CYS A 150 10.64 -32.79 -1.34
CA CYS A 150 9.88 -34.02 -1.57
C CYS A 150 9.79 -34.37 -3.07
N MET A 151 9.58 -33.37 -3.94
CA MET A 151 9.62 -33.53 -5.40
C MET A 151 10.99 -34.07 -5.86
N LEU A 152 12.08 -33.49 -5.38
CA LEU A 152 13.43 -33.94 -5.68
C LEU A 152 13.69 -35.37 -5.18
N ALA A 153 13.20 -35.71 -3.99
CA ALA A 153 13.29 -37.06 -3.44
C ALA A 153 12.48 -38.09 -4.26
N ALA A 154 11.29 -37.67 -4.75
CA ALA A 154 10.43 -38.54 -5.57
C ALA A 154 11.06 -38.90 -6.92
N VAL A 155 11.90 -38.03 -7.49
CA VAL A 155 12.55 -38.26 -8.81
C VAL A 155 13.99 -38.72 -8.73
N ARG A 156 14.58 -38.81 -7.52
CA ARG A 156 15.93 -39.38 -7.34
C ARG A 156 15.97 -40.85 -7.70
N THR A 157 16.95 -41.20 -8.49
CA THR A 157 17.36 -42.61 -8.63
C THR A 157 18.14 -43.03 -7.39
N PRO A 158 17.84 -44.14 -6.75
CA PRO A 158 18.52 -44.56 -5.54
C PRO A 158 20.00 -44.79 -5.81
N ARG A 159 20.86 -43.88 -5.42
CA ARG A 159 22.31 -44.09 -5.36
C ARG A 159 22.64 -44.75 -4.01
N HIS A 160 23.07 -45.94 -4.01
CA HIS A 160 23.42 -46.75 -2.80
C HIS A 160 24.32 -45.98 -1.81
N ARG A 161 25.22 -45.11 -2.28
CA ARG A 161 26.12 -44.29 -1.44
C ARG A 161 25.39 -43.24 -0.60
N VAL A 162 24.42 -42.54 -1.17
CA VAL A 162 23.67 -41.48 -0.45
C VAL A 162 22.79 -42.07 0.67
N ARG A 163 22.24 -43.25 0.45
CA ARG A 163 21.46 -43.96 1.48
C ARG A 163 22.31 -44.32 2.69
N ARG A 164 23.57 -44.80 2.48
CA ARG A 164 24.54 -45.08 3.57
C ARG A 164 24.88 -43.83 4.36
N LEU A 165 25.02 -42.68 3.69
CA LEU A 165 25.32 -41.39 4.34
C LEU A 165 24.16 -40.93 5.23
N ILE A 166 22.91 -40.89 4.69
CA ILE A 166 21.71 -40.43 5.42
C ILE A 166 21.34 -41.38 6.57
N THR A 167 21.61 -42.68 6.42
CA THR A 167 21.35 -43.68 7.48
C THR A 167 22.48 -43.84 8.45
N SER A 168 23.61 -43.20 8.21
CA SER A 168 24.77 -43.28 9.09
C SER A 168 24.48 -42.59 10.43
N ARG A 169 24.92 -43.23 11.53
CA ARG A 169 24.80 -42.65 12.88
C ARG A 169 25.34 -41.22 13.00
N PRO A 170 26.50 -40.86 12.39
CA PRO A 170 27.04 -39.51 12.47
C PRO A 170 26.15 -38.48 11.75
N PHE A 171 25.54 -38.81 10.59
CA PHE A 171 24.63 -37.89 9.88
C PHE A 171 23.33 -37.63 10.66
N ARG A 172 22.73 -38.66 11.26
CA ARG A 172 21.56 -38.51 12.11
C ARG A 172 21.85 -37.70 13.37
N ARG A 173 23.03 -37.91 14.00
CA ARG A 173 23.47 -37.05 15.11
C ARG A 173 23.72 -35.62 14.67
N GLY A 174 24.36 -35.39 13.55
CA GLY A 174 24.57 -34.06 12.99
C GLY A 174 23.28 -33.32 12.67
N THR A 175 22.28 -33.97 12.08
CA THR A 175 20.94 -33.34 11.82
C THR A 175 20.19 -33.05 13.10
N VAL A 176 20.26 -33.90 14.13
CA VAL A 176 19.65 -33.62 15.44
C VAL A 176 20.35 -32.46 16.14
N ILE A 177 21.68 -32.40 16.08
CA ILE A 177 22.47 -31.30 16.65
C ILE A 177 22.17 -30.01 15.93
N LEU A 178 22.11 -29.99 14.59
CA LEU A 178 21.73 -28.81 13.79
C LEU A 178 20.30 -28.34 14.05
N ALA A 179 19.36 -29.29 14.20
CA ALA A 179 17.99 -28.94 14.55
C ALA A 179 17.89 -28.40 16.00
N ALA A 180 18.63 -28.98 16.94
CA ALA A 180 18.70 -28.49 18.32
C ALA A 180 19.37 -27.13 18.42
N LEU A 181 20.46 -26.89 17.66
CA LEU A 181 21.11 -25.58 17.57
C LEU A 181 20.20 -24.55 16.89
N GLY A 182 19.47 -24.94 15.87
CA GLY A 182 18.46 -24.09 15.22
C GLY A 182 17.32 -23.72 16.19
N LEU A 183 16.80 -24.68 16.97
CA LEU A 183 15.82 -24.44 18.00
C LEU A 183 16.38 -23.58 19.14
N LEU A 184 17.61 -23.80 19.58
CA LEU A 184 18.31 -22.96 20.57
C LEU A 184 18.56 -21.55 20.06
N ALA A 185 18.82 -21.38 18.77
CA ALA A 185 18.97 -20.07 18.14
C ALA A 185 17.64 -19.31 18.03
N LEU A 186 16.54 -20.03 17.93
CA LEU A 186 15.17 -19.49 17.90
C LEU A 186 14.60 -19.23 19.32
N LEU A 187 15.20 -19.81 20.37
CA LEU A 187 14.84 -19.41 21.71
C LEU A 187 15.19 -17.93 21.88
N PRO A 188 14.22 -17.06 22.27
CA PRO A 188 14.54 -15.70 22.59
C PRO A 188 15.73 -15.74 23.56
N ALA A 189 16.84 -15.12 23.18
CA ALA A 189 17.90 -14.86 24.13
C ALA A 189 17.21 -14.08 25.25
N ALA A 190 16.95 -14.74 26.36
CA ALA A 190 16.34 -14.09 27.49
C ALA A 190 17.08 -12.78 27.68
N ASP A 191 16.38 -11.69 27.85
CA ASP A 191 16.81 -10.30 27.94
C ASP A 191 17.91 -10.01 28.99
N LEU A 192 18.49 -11.03 29.54
CA LEU A 192 19.51 -11.01 30.59
C LEU A 192 20.84 -10.34 30.18
N ARG A 193 21.05 -10.08 28.88
CA ARG A 193 22.31 -9.45 28.41
C ARG A 193 22.22 -7.97 28.07
N ASN A 194 21.04 -7.44 27.78
CA ASN A 194 20.98 -6.24 26.94
C ASN A 194 20.48 -4.98 27.66
N GLY A 195 20.01 -5.06 28.88
CA GLY A 195 19.54 -3.89 29.61
C GLY A 195 18.08 -3.53 29.33
N PRO A 196 17.57 -2.45 29.94
CA PRO A 196 16.17 -2.10 29.89
C PRO A 196 15.73 -1.61 28.49
N ILE A 197 14.47 -1.91 28.16
CA ILE A 197 13.74 -1.32 27.03
C ILE A 197 12.87 -0.22 27.63
N GLY A 198 13.11 1.02 27.24
CA GLY A 198 12.32 2.16 27.71
C GLY A 198 10.89 2.14 27.14
N PRO A 199 9.90 2.62 27.88
CA PRO A 199 8.52 2.71 27.41
C PRO A 199 8.40 3.67 26.23
N LEU A 200 7.50 3.39 25.29
CA LEU A 200 7.24 4.23 24.10
C LEU A 200 6.16 5.30 24.33
N ASP A 201 5.60 5.37 25.54
CA ASP A 201 4.43 6.19 25.87
C ASP A 201 4.62 7.71 25.68
N HIS A 202 5.86 8.15 25.57
CA HIS A 202 6.22 9.58 25.45
C HIS A 202 7.19 9.82 24.29
N CYS A 203 6.84 9.32 23.12
CA CYS A 203 7.62 9.63 21.92
C CYS A 203 7.43 11.09 21.53
N PRO A 204 8.53 11.81 21.19
CA PRO A 204 8.40 13.16 20.71
C PRO A 204 7.60 13.16 19.39
N THR A 205 6.62 14.05 19.33
CA THR A 205 5.84 14.30 18.11
C THR A 205 6.33 15.58 17.47
N GLY A 206 6.49 15.58 16.15
CA GLY A 206 6.82 16.77 15.35
C GLY A 206 5.71 17.05 14.34
N ASP A 207 5.70 18.25 13.85
CA ASP A 207 4.80 18.70 12.78
C ASP A 207 5.25 18.27 11.37
N GLY A 208 6.33 17.51 11.28
CA GLY A 208 6.91 17.07 10.00
C GLY A 208 7.85 18.08 9.34
N THR A 209 7.89 19.33 9.81
CA THR A 209 8.73 20.39 9.20
C THR A 209 10.18 20.36 9.69
N ARG A 210 10.44 19.67 10.79
CA ARG A 210 11.78 19.57 11.40
C ARG A 210 12.14 18.14 11.77
N VAL A 211 13.40 17.82 11.57
CA VAL A 211 13.96 16.56 12.02
C VAL A 211 13.96 16.54 13.56
N LEU A 212 13.29 15.54 14.13
CA LEU A 212 13.37 15.28 15.56
C LEU A 212 14.76 14.77 15.91
N THR A 213 15.39 15.34 16.95
CA THR A 213 16.75 14.98 17.35
C THR A 213 16.79 14.44 18.78
N GLY A 214 17.82 13.65 19.07
CA GLY A 214 18.09 13.09 20.38
C GLY A 214 17.82 11.57 20.46
N GLU A 215 18.41 10.97 21.48
CA GLU A 215 18.36 9.51 21.68
C GLU A 215 16.93 8.98 21.80
N ARG A 216 16.06 9.74 22.48
CA ARG A 216 14.66 9.38 22.65
C ARG A 216 13.91 9.34 21.31
N ALA A 217 14.10 10.36 20.47
CA ALA A 217 13.50 10.40 19.13
C ALA A 217 13.96 9.21 18.27
N PHE A 218 15.25 8.89 18.34
CA PHE A 218 15.82 7.74 17.66
C PHE A 218 15.21 6.41 18.12
N LEU A 219 15.14 6.17 19.43
CA LEU A 219 14.56 4.93 20.00
C LEU A 219 13.08 4.78 19.61
N CYS A 220 12.31 5.86 19.68
CA CYS A 220 10.92 5.88 19.27
C CYS A 220 10.75 5.57 17.80
N GLN A 221 11.47 6.29 16.94
CA GLN A 221 11.41 6.13 15.50
C GLN A 221 11.83 4.71 15.08
N SER A 222 12.91 4.18 15.67
CA SER A 222 13.41 2.85 15.35
C SER A 222 12.44 1.72 15.75
N ARG A 223 11.58 1.95 16.75
CA ARG A 223 10.61 0.96 17.24
C ARG A 223 9.21 1.12 16.65
N GLN A 224 8.97 2.15 15.85
CA GLN A 224 7.71 2.28 15.12
C GLN A 224 7.49 1.07 14.21
N GLY A 225 6.29 0.52 14.24
CA GLY A 225 5.95 -0.66 13.44
C GLY A 225 6.47 -1.99 14.00
N GLY A 226 6.95 -2.01 15.29
CA GLY A 226 7.41 -3.23 15.96
C GLY A 226 8.85 -3.63 15.63
N ALA A 227 9.56 -2.88 14.78
CA ALA A 227 10.96 -3.09 14.54
C ALA A 227 11.77 -2.86 15.82
N PHE A 228 12.78 -3.68 16.06
CA PHE A 228 13.67 -3.62 17.23
C PHE A 228 12.96 -3.72 18.60
N ALA A 229 11.75 -4.28 18.64
CA ALA A 229 10.96 -4.38 19.89
C ALA A 229 11.69 -5.12 21.02
N GLY A 230 12.54 -6.09 20.70
CA GLY A 230 13.33 -6.88 21.66
C GLY A 230 14.78 -6.41 21.87
N VAL A 231 15.16 -5.27 21.28
CA VAL A 231 16.54 -4.72 21.41
C VAL A 231 16.59 -3.69 22.53
N SER A 232 17.58 -3.79 23.44
CA SER A 232 17.74 -2.83 24.53
C SER A 232 18.04 -1.43 24.01
N ASP A 233 17.66 -0.40 24.79
CA ASP A 233 17.95 1.01 24.42
C ASP A 233 19.44 1.24 24.18
N ARG A 234 20.29 0.67 25.03
CA ARG A 234 21.74 0.77 24.93
C ARG A 234 22.27 0.19 23.63
N ASP A 235 21.82 -1.01 23.27
CA ASP A 235 22.33 -1.71 22.09
C ASP A 235 21.78 -1.03 20.82
N LEU A 236 20.53 -0.58 20.82
CA LEU A 236 19.95 0.14 19.71
C LEU A 236 20.64 1.48 19.47
N LEU A 237 20.97 2.23 20.54
CA LEU A 237 21.78 3.45 20.44
C LEU A 237 23.19 3.17 19.93
N ALA A 238 23.84 2.10 20.42
CA ALA A 238 25.15 1.71 19.92
C ALA A 238 25.14 1.38 18.43
N TYR A 239 24.10 0.74 17.95
CA TYR A 239 23.84 0.49 16.54
C TYR A 239 23.70 1.79 15.76
N GLY A 240 22.80 2.67 16.18
CA GLY A 240 22.59 3.94 15.50
C GLY A 240 23.86 4.79 15.42
N GLN A 241 24.67 4.80 16.50
CA GLN A 241 25.97 5.48 16.51
C GLN A 241 26.98 4.82 15.55
N ALA A 242 26.97 3.48 15.44
CA ALA A 242 27.81 2.78 14.49
C ALA A 242 27.42 3.09 13.04
N ALA A 243 26.12 3.09 12.75
CA ALA A 243 25.56 3.48 11.45
C ALA A 243 25.92 4.94 11.11
N CYS A 244 25.84 5.84 12.09
CA CYS A 244 26.25 7.23 11.89
C CYS A 244 27.73 7.37 11.52
N ARG A 245 28.63 6.59 12.15
CA ARG A 245 30.05 6.58 11.78
C ARG A 245 30.31 6.04 10.38
N ALA A 246 29.47 5.11 9.91
CA ALA A 246 29.55 4.51 8.57
C ALA A 246 28.77 5.28 7.52
N TYR A 247 28.07 6.36 7.89
CA TYR A 247 27.20 7.11 7.00
C TYR A 247 27.96 7.73 5.82
N THR A 248 27.51 7.45 4.59
CA THR A 248 28.16 7.87 3.34
C THR A 248 27.43 9.02 2.62
N GLY A 249 26.40 9.61 3.22
CA GLY A 249 25.65 10.72 2.63
C GLY A 249 24.41 10.34 1.82
N ARG A 250 24.02 9.06 1.75
CA ARG A 250 22.79 8.65 1.06
C ARG A 250 21.56 9.10 1.85
N LEU A 251 20.57 9.67 1.15
CA LEU A 251 19.35 10.19 1.78
C LEU A 251 18.52 9.07 2.43
N GLU A 252 18.42 7.93 1.76
CA GLU A 252 17.68 6.76 2.26
C GLU A 252 18.20 6.30 3.63
N ASP A 253 19.53 6.26 3.80
CA ASP A 253 20.17 5.89 5.06
C ASP A 253 20.02 6.98 6.13
N ALA A 254 19.95 8.24 5.68
CA ALA A 254 19.86 9.40 6.57
C ALA A 254 18.60 9.41 7.41
N TYR A 255 17.44 9.09 6.83
CA TYR A 255 16.17 9.11 7.56
C TYR A 255 16.20 8.25 8.82
N ALA A 256 16.80 7.06 8.71
CA ALA A 256 16.85 6.11 9.81
C ALA A 256 17.65 6.58 11.02
N ILE A 257 18.75 7.33 10.78
CA ILE A 257 19.70 7.74 11.83
C ILE A 257 19.71 9.24 12.11
N ALA A 258 18.91 10.03 11.39
CA ALA A 258 18.85 11.49 11.56
C ALA A 258 18.75 11.95 13.01
N PRO A 259 17.93 11.31 13.89
CA PRO A 259 17.79 11.80 15.25
C PRO A 259 19.09 11.81 16.07
N ILE A 260 20.05 10.97 15.77
CA ILE A 260 21.31 10.85 16.52
C ILE A 260 22.57 11.09 15.68
N CYS A 261 22.41 11.37 14.39
CA CYS A 261 23.49 11.57 13.45
C CYS A 261 23.42 12.97 12.82
N PRO A 262 24.19 13.98 13.31
CA PRO A 262 24.09 15.34 12.83
C PRO A 262 24.25 15.50 11.31
N PRO A 263 25.20 14.81 10.61
CA PRO A 263 25.28 14.90 9.16
C PRO A 263 24.02 14.37 8.44
N ALA A 264 23.43 13.30 8.95
CA ALA A 264 22.19 12.74 8.42
C ALA A 264 21.01 13.66 8.68
N ALA A 265 20.91 14.24 9.89
CA ALA A 265 19.87 15.21 10.25
C ALA A 265 19.91 16.44 9.31
N THR A 266 21.09 16.99 9.05
CA THR A 266 21.26 18.09 8.09
C THR A 266 20.80 17.71 6.69
N ARG A 267 21.11 16.48 6.25
CA ARG A 267 20.70 15.99 4.92
C ARG A 267 19.19 15.81 4.80
N VAL A 268 18.56 15.24 5.83
CA VAL A 268 17.09 15.06 5.87
C VAL A 268 16.39 16.41 5.96
N GLN A 269 16.89 17.34 6.81
CA GLN A 269 16.30 18.67 6.90
C GLN A 269 16.37 19.40 5.57
N ALA A 270 17.50 19.35 4.87
CA ALA A 270 17.63 19.96 3.55
C ALA A 270 16.66 19.36 2.51
N SER A 271 16.32 18.06 2.63
CA SER A 271 15.30 17.45 1.79
C SER A 271 13.90 17.97 2.14
N ILE A 272 13.56 18.02 3.43
CA ILE A 272 12.27 18.57 3.90
C ILE A 272 12.11 20.02 3.43
N ASP A 273 13.14 20.85 3.61
CA ASP A 273 13.11 22.27 3.21
C ASP A 273 12.94 22.42 1.69
N ALA A 274 13.55 21.52 0.89
CA ALA A 274 13.42 21.52 -0.56
C ALA A 274 12.01 21.11 -1.01
N ASP A 275 11.46 20.05 -0.42
CA ASP A 275 10.11 19.57 -0.69
C ASP A 275 9.06 20.63 -0.33
N GLU A 276 9.23 21.30 0.84
CA GLU A 276 8.36 22.39 1.26
C GLU A 276 8.44 23.59 0.31
N ALA A 277 9.65 23.97 -0.13
CA ALA A 277 9.83 25.06 -1.09
C ALA A 277 9.20 24.72 -2.45
N GLU A 278 9.30 23.48 -2.91
CA GLU A 278 8.66 23.03 -4.13
C GLU A 278 7.14 23.06 -4.01
N PHE A 279 6.59 22.56 -2.91
CA PHE A 279 5.16 22.61 -2.61
C PHE A 279 4.62 24.05 -2.60
N GLN A 280 5.27 24.96 -1.90
CA GLN A 280 4.87 26.37 -1.85
C GLN A 280 4.97 27.05 -3.22
N ALA A 281 5.98 26.70 -4.02
CA ALA A 281 6.12 27.22 -5.37
C ALA A 281 4.97 26.69 -6.28
N GLU A 282 4.57 25.44 -6.12
CA GLU A 282 3.44 24.86 -6.81
C GLU A 282 2.12 25.52 -6.40
N GLU A 283 1.87 25.66 -5.10
CA GLU A 283 0.70 26.37 -4.59
C GLU A 283 0.58 27.77 -5.19
N THR A 284 1.69 28.51 -5.21
CA THR A 284 1.75 29.88 -5.77
C THR A 284 1.44 29.87 -7.28
N ARG A 285 1.96 28.89 -8.03
CA ARG A 285 1.66 28.74 -9.46
C ARG A 285 0.18 28.45 -9.67
N ASN A 286 -0.35 27.49 -8.94
CA ASN A 286 -1.75 27.03 -9.08
C ASN A 286 -2.74 28.14 -8.67
N GLN A 287 -2.44 28.89 -7.62
CA GLN A 287 -3.21 30.08 -7.23
C GLN A 287 -3.26 31.13 -8.34
N LYS A 288 -2.14 31.42 -8.99
CA LYS A 288 -2.10 32.35 -10.14
C LYS A 288 -2.94 31.85 -11.32
N VAL A 289 -2.95 30.54 -11.58
CA VAL A 289 -3.80 29.95 -12.62
C VAL A 289 -5.27 30.15 -12.27
N CYS A 290 -5.69 29.86 -11.05
CA CYS A 290 -7.06 30.07 -10.58
C CYS A 290 -7.44 31.54 -10.66
N ASP A 291 -6.61 32.46 -10.21
CA ASP A 291 -6.86 33.89 -10.25
C ASP A 291 -6.99 34.45 -11.68
N SER A 292 -6.20 33.94 -12.61
CA SER A 292 -6.23 34.39 -14.00
C SER A 292 -7.44 33.87 -14.80
N SER A 293 -8.03 32.78 -14.34
CA SER A 293 -9.10 32.06 -15.02
C SER A 293 -10.48 32.23 -14.36
N ARG A 294 -10.65 33.27 -13.54
CA ARG A 294 -11.93 33.58 -12.87
C ARG A 294 -13.08 33.64 -13.84
N HIS A 295 -14.17 33.00 -13.50
CA HIS A 295 -15.42 33.07 -14.25
C HIS A 295 -15.95 34.52 -14.26
N ARG A 296 -16.46 34.94 -15.43
CA ARG A 296 -17.13 36.27 -15.62
C ARG A 296 -18.62 36.05 -15.82
N PRO A 297 -19.45 36.20 -14.77
CA PRO A 297 -20.88 35.92 -14.86
C PRO A 297 -21.57 36.80 -15.90
N ARG A 298 -22.47 36.24 -16.70
CA ARG A 298 -23.29 37.00 -17.66
C ARG A 298 -24.45 37.74 -17.03
N ILE A 299 -24.87 37.32 -15.86
CA ILE A 299 -25.85 38.03 -15.00
C ILE A 299 -25.26 38.10 -13.60
N THR A 300 -25.65 39.15 -12.86
CA THR A 300 -25.15 39.35 -11.51
C THR A 300 -25.55 38.23 -10.57
N PRO A 301 -24.62 37.48 -9.98
CA PRO A 301 -24.91 36.49 -8.96
C PRO A 301 -25.30 37.17 -7.63
N VAL A 302 -25.99 36.45 -6.76
CA VAL A 302 -26.27 36.89 -5.38
C VAL A 302 -25.00 36.81 -4.54
N ARG A 303 -24.22 35.74 -4.75
CA ARG A 303 -22.95 35.49 -4.07
C ARG A 303 -22.00 34.80 -5.05
N VAL A 304 -20.73 35.14 -4.92
CA VAL A 304 -19.61 34.48 -5.59
C VAL A 304 -18.58 34.13 -4.56
N THR A 305 -18.11 32.91 -4.55
CA THR A 305 -16.94 32.46 -3.78
C THR A 305 -15.97 31.80 -4.72
N LEU A 306 -14.72 32.15 -4.57
CA LEU A 306 -13.61 31.61 -5.31
C LEU A 306 -12.66 30.98 -4.29
N ASP A 307 -12.33 29.74 -4.51
CA ASP A 307 -11.41 29.02 -3.66
C ASP A 307 -10.48 28.13 -4.50
N ARG A 308 -9.31 27.83 -3.99
CA ARG A 308 -8.44 26.78 -4.49
C ARG A 308 -8.46 25.65 -3.47
N THR A 309 -8.96 24.51 -3.87
CA THR A 309 -9.13 23.37 -3.00
C THR A 309 -8.54 22.11 -3.63
N PHE A 310 -8.49 21.09 -2.86
CA PHE A 310 -8.02 19.75 -3.25
C PHE A 310 -8.99 18.71 -2.73
N THR A 311 -9.09 17.55 -3.38
CA THR A 311 -9.87 16.43 -2.88
C THR A 311 -9.03 15.15 -2.91
N ASP A 312 -9.05 14.41 -1.80
CA ASP A 312 -8.29 13.15 -1.70
C ASP A 312 -8.87 12.04 -2.59
N TYR A 313 -10.21 12.05 -2.80
CA TYR A 313 -10.91 10.99 -3.54
C TYR A 313 -11.62 11.49 -4.80
N GLY A 314 -11.35 12.72 -5.21
CA GLY A 314 -11.98 13.30 -6.39
C GLY A 314 -13.48 13.53 -6.23
N VAL A 315 -13.96 13.78 -5.03
CA VAL A 315 -15.38 14.01 -4.71
C VAL A 315 -15.56 15.26 -3.87
N LEU A 316 -16.48 16.13 -4.29
CA LEU A 316 -17.06 17.17 -3.45
C LEU A 316 -18.52 16.80 -3.19
N GLU A 317 -18.96 16.88 -1.95
CA GLU A 317 -20.34 16.56 -1.59
C GLU A 317 -20.97 17.63 -0.68
N SER A 318 -22.29 17.70 -0.70
CA SER A 318 -23.07 18.34 0.35
C SER A 318 -24.13 17.37 0.81
N PHE A 319 -24.17 17.10 2.09
CA PHE A 319 -25.09 16.17 2.70
C PHE A 319 -25.86 16.82 3.86
N GLU A 320 -27.18 16.86 3.74
CA GLU A 320 -28.05 17.40 4.79
C GLU A 320 -28.49 16.26 5.73
N TYR A 321 -27.98 16.26 6.96
CA TYR A 321 -28.41 15.30 7.96
C TYR A 321 -29.88 15.57 8.38
N ALA A 322 -30.75 14.62 8.12
CA ALA A 322 -32.16 14.66 8.52
C ALA A 322 -32.46 13.65 9.66
N GLY A 323 -31.75 13.76 10.80
CA GLY A 323 -31.98 12.95 12.01
C GLY A 323 -31.19 11.62 12.08
N ASP A 324 -31.35 10.89 13.20
CA ASP A 324 -30.57 9.70 13.59
C ASP A 324 -30.75 8.44 12.71
N THR A 325 -31.58 8.50 11.68
CA THR A 325 -31.90 7.35 10.81
C THR A 325 -31.47 7.52 9.35
N ALA A 326 -30.68 8.55 9.04
CA ALA A 326 -30.17 8.74 7.68
C ALA A 326 -29.15 7.64 7.34
N GLU A 327 -29.41 6.92 6.25
CA GLU A 327 -28.39 6.10 5.60
C GLU A 327 -27.15 6.96 5.32
N GLY A 328 -25.95 6.39 5.48
CA GLY A 328 -24.72 7.12 5.24
C GLY A 328 -24.65 7.65 3.79
N PRO A 329 -23.89 8.72 3.52
CA PRO A 329 -23.84 9.36 2.20
C PRO A 329 -23.41 8.41 1.07
N TRP A 330 -22.80 7.29 1.39
CA TRP A 330 -22.30 6.30 0.42
C TRP A 330 -23.31 5.18 0.08
N GLU A 331 -24.44 5.10 0.78
CA GLU A 331 -25.42 4.00 0.64
C GLU A 331 -26.60 4.34 -0.30
N ASP A 332 -26.77 5.60 -0.66
CA ASP A 332 -27.90 6.06 -1.50
C ASP A 332 -27.71 5.85 -3.01
N GLY A 333 -26.56 5.35 -3.43
CA GLY A 333 -26.19 5.07 -4.83
C GLY A 333 -26.03 6.32 -5.69
N LEU A 334 -25.85 7.51 -5.09
CA LEU A 334 -25.61 8.75 -5.84
C LEU A 334 -24.22 8.77 -6.48
N LEU A 335 -23.22 8.19 -5.85
CA LEU A 335 -21.89 8.07 -6.44
C LEU A 335 -21.93 7.32 -7.79
N ASP A 336 -22.63 6.18 -7.84
CA ASP A 336 -22.83 5.42 -9.08
C ASP A 336 -23.54 6.25 -10.17
N LYS A 337 -24.51 7.07 -9.78
CA LYS A 337 -25.22 7.96 -10.72
C LYS A 337 -24.31 9.07 -11.22
N ALA A 338 -23.50 9.68 -10.35
CA ALA A 338 -22.49 10.68 -10.75
C ALA A 338 -21.45 10.07 -11.70
N GLN A 339 -20.97 8.85 -11.41
CA GLN A 339 -20.03 8.14 -12.27
C GLN A 339 -20.62 7.81 -13.66
N LYS A 340 -21.92 7.55 -13.76
CA LYS A 340 -22.58 7.27 -15.06
C LYS A 340 -22.55 8.46 -15.99
N ASN A 341 -22.82 9.67 -15.51
CA ASN A 341 -22.73 10.89 -16.32
C ASN A 341 -21.33 11.53 -16.24
N GLY A 342 -20.47 11.05 -15.35
CA GLY A 342 -19.07 11.47 -15.19
C GLY A 342 -18.87 12.81 -14.48
N LEU A 343 -19.90 13.41 -13.84
CA LEU A 343 -19.72 14.71 -13.20
C LEU A 343 -20.54 14.92 -11.93
N VAL A 344 -21.87 14.79 -11.94
CA VAL A 344 -22.69 15.19 -10.81
C VAL A 344 -23.98 14.37 -10.70
N ALA A 345 -24.34 14.00 -9.49
CA ALA A 345 -25.67 13.49 -9.17
C ALA A 345 -26.21 14.15 -7.92
N ALA A 346 -27.53 14.27 -7.84
CA ALA A 346 -28.20 14.78 -6.66
C ALA A 346 -29.49 14.00 -6.35
N GLY A 347 -29.81 13.99 -5.07
CA GLY A 347 -31.04 13.47 -4.47
C GLY A 347 -31.59 14.47 -3.46
N PRO A 348 -32.61 14.09 -2.70
CA PRO A 348 -33.12 14.91 -1.60
C PRO A 348 -32.01 15.04 -0.52
N GLY A 349 -31.60 16.27 -0.25
CA GLY A 349 -30.61 16.57 0.79
C GLY A 349 -29.17 16.08 0.51
N HIS A 350 -28.87 15.56 -0.69
CA HIS A 350 -27.53 15.09 -1.01
C HIS A 350 -27.15 15.41 -2.46
N VAL A 351 -25.93 15.90 -2.67
CA VAL A 351 -25.31 16.10 -4.00
C VAL A 351 -23.86 15.65 -3.96
N ILE A 352 -23.46 14.93 -5.01
CA ILE A 352 -22.08 14.49 -5.25
C ILE A 352 -21.60 15.10 -6.55
N ILE A 353 -20.44 15.75 -6.53
CA ILE A 353 -19.75 16.32 -7.68
C ILE A 353 -18.40 15.64 -7.83
N LEU A 354 -18.11 15.12 -9.02
CA LEU A 354 -16.84 14.45 -9.31
C LEU A 354 -15.78 15.44 -9.81
N SER A 355 -14.58 15.23 -9.38
CA SER A 355 -13.37 15.92 -9.83
C SER A 355 -12.24 14.92 -10.01
N HIS A 356 -11.04 15.37 -10.33
CA HIS A 356 -9.85 14.51 -10.35
C HIS A 356 -9.08 14.66 -9.04
N SER A 357 -8.73 13.56 -8.38
CA SER A 357 -8.11 13.53 -7.05
C SER A 357 -6.70 14.10 -6.97
N ASP A 358 -5.93 14.02 -8.07
CA ASP A 358 -4.50 14.33 -8.03
C ASP A 358 -4.18 15.80 -8.43
N TYR A 359 -5.21 16.65 -8.56
CA TYR A 359 -5.05 18.02 -9.05
C TYR A 359 -5.83 19.02 -8.22
N ASP A 360 -5.21 20.16 -7.95
CA ASP A 360 -5.91 21.30 -7.38
C ASP A 360 -7.16 21.66 -8.19
N ILE A 361 -8.16 22.17 -7.51
CA ILE A 361 -9.41 22.63 -8.08
C ILE A 361 -9.51 24.16 -7.94
N CYS A 362 -9.59 24.86 -9.07
CA CYS A 362 -10.07 26.23 -9.06
C CYS A 362 -11.59 26.21 -8.92
N LEU A 363 -12.07 26.23 -7.70
CA LEU A 363 -13.49 26.16 -7.37
C LEU A 363 -14.14 27.53 -7.43
N THR A 364 -15.21 27.65 -8.21
CA THR A 364 -16.07 28.83 -8.26
C THR A 364 -17.49 28.43 -7.87
N LEU A 365 -18.00 29.04 -6.81
CA LEU A 365 -19.37 28.83 -6.34
C LEU A 365 -20.20 30.09 -6.58
N GLU A 366 -21.28 29.97 -7.32
CA GLU A 366 -22.15 31.08 -7.68
C GLU A 366 -23.61 30.79 -7.35
N THR A 367 -24.27 31.68 -6.66
CA THR A 367 -25.73 31.60 -6.40
C THR A 367 -26.48 32.65 -7.18
N TYR A 368 -27.67 32.31 -7.71
CA TYR A 368 -28.45 33.18 -8.55
C TYR A 368 -29.90 33.21 -8.15
N ARG A 369 -30.58 34.39 -8.28
CA ARG A 369 -32.01 34.54 -8.03
C ARG A 369 -32.89 33.85 -9.07
N ARG A 370 -32.36 33.63 -10.27
CA ARG A 370 -33.03 32.98 -11.42
C ARG A 370 -32.01 32.20 -12.23
N ARG A 371 -32.48 31.36 -13.11
CA ARG A 371 -31.65 30.54 -13.98
C ARG A 371 -30.64 31.39 -14.77
N PRO A 372 -29.35 31.19 -14.61
CA PRO A 372 -28.34 31.87 -15.42
C PRO A 372 -28.30 31.33 -16.86
N PRO A 373 -27.89 32.13 -17.84
CA PRO A 373 -27.68 31.66 -19.21
C PRO A 373 -26.79 30.43 -19.25
N LEU A 374 -27.03 29.59 -20.25
CA LEU A 374 -26.19 28.40 -20.47
C LEU A 374 -24.87 28.78 -21.10
N GLU A 375 -23.78 28.34 -20.51
CA GLU A 375 -22.42 28.61 -20.95
C GLU A 375 -21.68 27.31 -21.21
N LEU A 376 -21.36 27.05 -22.48
CA LEU A 376 -20.70 25.80 -22.87
C LEU A 376 -19.25 26.03 -23.35
N LYS A 377 -18.97 27.27 -23.84
CA LYS A 377 -17.65 27.55 -24.41
C LYS A 377 -16.58 27.54 -23.30
N GLY A 378 -15.50 26.77 -23.49
CA GLY A 378 -14.39 26.69 -22.55
C GLY A 378 -14.59 25.68 -21.41
N TRP A 379 -15.67 24.92 -21.43
CA TRP A 379 -15.96 23.84 -20.51
C TRP A 379 -15.96 22.50 -21.22
N ASP A 380 -15.41 21.47 -20.61
CA ASP A 380 -15.36 20.12 -21.20
C ASP A 380 -16.62 19.33 -20.86
N HIS A 381 -17.17 19.56 -19.68
CA HIS A 381 -18.35 18.87 -19.19
C HIS A 381 -19.30 19.85 -18.50
N VAL A 382 -20.60 19.76 -18.81
CA VAL A 382 -21.65 20.61 -18.20
C VAL A 382 -22.90 19.78 -17.95
N VAL A 383 -23.25 19.63 -16.67
CA VAL A 383 -24.43 18.87 -16.22
C VAL A 383 -25.23 19.69 -15.20
N GLU A 384 -26.53 19.59 -15.25
CA GLU A 384 -27.45 20.24 -14.33
C GLU A 384 -28.35 19.20 -13.68
N VAL A 385 -28.47 19.24 -12.35
CA VAL A 385 -29.32 18.35 -11.54
C VAL A 385 -30.31 19.13 -10.69
N GLY A 386 -31.39 18.49 -10.31
CA GLY A 386 -32.33 19.05 -9.31
C GLY A 386 -31.93 18.61 -7.91
N TYR A 387 -32.10 19.51 -6.95
CA TYR A 387 -31.75 19.30 -5.55
C TYR A 387 -32.90 19.80 -4.65
N ASP A 388 -33.32 18.96 -3.72
CA ASP A 388 -34.37 19.32 -2.75
C ASP A 388 -33.70 19.51 -1.38
N SER A 389 -33.56 20.76 -0.93
CA SER A 389 -32.97 21.09 0.36
C SER A 389 -34.05 21.06 1.46
N SER A 390 -33.91 20.15 2.39
CA SER A 390 -34.80 19.98 3.53
C SER A 390 -34.43 20.83 4.74
N THR A 391 -33.16 21.16 4.88
CA THR A 391 -32.64 21.96 6.00
C THR A 391 -32.36 23.41 5.60
N GLY A 392 -32.15 23.69 4.32
CA GLY A 392 -31.72 24.98 3.81
C GLY A 392 -30.20 25.16 3.84
N HIS A 393 -29.46 24.06 3.83
CA HIS A 393 -28.00 24.06 3.84
C HIS A 393 -27.45 23.27 2.66
N ILE A 394 -26.75 23.94 1.75
CA ILE A 394 -26.00 23.34 0.65
C ILE A 394 -24.54 23.83 0.82
N GLU A 395 -23.75 23.06 1.47
CA GLU A 395 -22.34 23.38 1.76
C GLU A 395 -21.48 22.25 1.19
N LEU A 396 -20.70 22.57 0.16
CA LEU A 396 -19.82 21.59 -0.47
C LEU A 396 -18.57 21.38 0.38
N MET A 397 -18.22 20.12 0.60
CA MET A 397 -17.06 19.73 1.37
C MET A 397 -16.35 18.52 0.71
N ASP A 398 -15.10 18.36 0.99
CA ASP A 398 -14.44 17.07 0.82
C ASP A 398 -14.91 16.12 1.93
N PRO A 399 -15.29 14.87 1.63
CA PRO A 399 -15.83 13.94 2.63
C PRO A 399 -14.89 13.62 3.79
N ILE A 400 -13.59 13.83 3.61
CA ILE A 400 -12.55 13.44 4.58
C ILE A 400 -11.93 14.65 5.26
N SER A 401 -11.42 15.60 4.48
CA SER A 401 -10.71 16.76 5.02
C SER A 401 -11.62 17.94 5.34
N GLY A 402 -12.84 17.96 4.79
CA GLY A 402 -13.72 19.12 4.83
C GLY A 402 -13.22 20.26 3.95
N LEU A 403 -14.06 21.28 3.76
CA LEU A 403 -13.65 22.57 3.19
C LEU A 403 -13.88 23.64 4.24
N THR A 404 -12.89 24.47 4.50
CA THR A 404 -13.01 25.64 5.38
C THR A 404 -13.66 26.79 4.60
N ASP A 405 -14.53 27.55 5.26
CA ASP A 405 -15.15 28.80 4.75
C ASP A 405 -16.02 28.68 3.48
N VAL A 406 -16.57 27.47 3.19
CA VAL A 406 -17.49 27.28 2.07
C VAL A 406 -18.87 27.89 2.46
N PRO A 407 -19.40 28.82 1.65
CA PRO A 407 -20.67 29.44 1.97
C PRO A 407 -21.84 28.48 1.71
N ASN A 408 -22.89 28.61 2.54
CA ASN A 408 -24.16 27.98 2.24
C ASN A 408 -24.75 28.52 0.91
N LEU A 409 -24.92 27.61 -0.07
CA LEU A 409 -25.43 27.92 -1.40
C LEU A 409 -26.95 27.99 -1.45
N ALA A 410 -27.67 27.48 -0.43
CA ALA A 410 -29.10 27.56 -0.31
C ALA A 410 -29.57 28.96 0.21
N PHE A 411 -29.26 30.01 -0.53
CA PHE A 411 -29.46 31.39 -0.10
C PHE A 411 -30.91 31.79 0.20
N ARG A 412 -31.90 30.97 -0.19
CA ARG A 412 -33.34 31.12 0.15
C ARG A 412 -33.81 30.19 1.27
N GLY A 413 -32.87 29.40 1.86
CA GLY A 413 -33.22 28.40 2.84
C GLY A 413 -33.77 27.12 2.21
N LYS A 414 -34.74 26.47 2.89
CA LYS A 414 -35.37 25.23 2.43
C LYS A 414 -36.07 25.42 1.09
N GLY A 415 -36.00 24.41 0.22
CA GLY A 415 -36.70 24.47 -1.05
C GLY A 415 -36.05 23.71 -2.18
N HIS A 416 -36.56 23.96 -3.39
CA HIS A 416 -36.09 23.31 -4.60
C HIS A 416 -35.02 24.17 -5.31
N TYR A 417 -33.92 23.55 -5.65
CA TYR A 417 -32.79 24.17 -6.33
C TYR A 417 -32.40 23.40 -7.59
N ARG A 418 -31.79 24.11 -8.51
CA ARG A 418 -31.03 23.52 -9.62
C ARG A 418 -29.55 23.78 -9.38
N ILE A 419 -28.75 22.75 -9.50
CA ILE A 419 -27.31 22.81 -9.39
C ILE A 419 -26.74 22.50 -10.77
N ARG A 420 -26.07 23.48 -11.40
CA ARG A 420 -25.38 23.31 -12.67
C ARG A 420 -23.90 23.32 -12.43
N VAL A 421 -23.26 22.23 -12.82
CA VAL A 421 -21.83 22.02 -12.67
C VAL A 421 -21.16 22.12 -14.04
N HIS A 422 -20.14 22.95 -14.12
CA HIS A 422 -19.28 23.06 -15.27
C HIS A 422 -17.88 22.60 -14.85
N TYR A 423 -17.30 21.72 -15.63
CA TYR A 423 -15.97 21.16 -15.38
C TYR A 423 -15.07 21.39 -16.60
N ARG A 424 -13.82 21.75 -16.32
CA ARG A 424 -12.73 21.79 -17.27
C ARG A 424 -11.56 21.02 -16.72
N SER A 425 -11.09 20.06 -17.51
CA SER A 425 -9.99 19.17 -17.15
C SER A 425 -8.70 19.92 -16.88
N PRO A 426 -7.82 19.40 -16.04
CA PRO A 426 -6.48 19.92 -15.86
C PRO A 426 -5.66 19.77 -17.14
N ASP A 427 -4.59 20.53 -17.27
CA ASP A 427 -3.56 20.21 -18.26
C ASP A 427 -2.68 19.09 -17.70
N TRP A 428 -2.91 17.86 -18.16
CA TRP A 428 -2.24 16.65 -17.73
C TRP A 428 -0.71 16.68 -17.92
N LYS A 429 -0.20 17.55 -18.81
CA LYS A 429 1.24 17.67 -19.07
C LYS A 429 1.91 18.71 -18.17
N ALA A 430 1.19 19.78 -17.89
CA ALA A 430 1.70 20.89 -17.11
C ALA A 430 1.31 20.82 -15.63
N TRP A 431 0.55 19.80 -15.23
CA TRP A 431 0.03 19.63 -13.85
C TRP A 431 -0.67 20.89 -13.34
N THR A 432 -1.50 21.50 -14.19
CA THR A 432 -2.26 22.68 -13.78
C THR A 432 -3.58 22.29 -13.11
N PRO A 433 -4.15 23.17 -12.28
CA PRO A 433 -5.43 22.93 -11.66
C PRO A 433 -6.54 22.64 -12.67
N GLN A 434 -7.47 21.80 -12.26
CA GLN A 434 -8.77 21.65 -12.89
C GLN A 434 -9.67 22.82 -12.49
N HIS A 435 -10.75 23.08 -13.25
CA HIS A 435 -11.69 24.14 -12.93
C HIS A 435 -13.09 23.56 -12.72
N LEU A 436 -13.70 23.97 -11.63
CA LEU A 436 -15.06 23.59 -11.27
C LEU A 436 -15.89 24.87 -10.99
N LEU A 437 -16.95 25.08 -11.79
CA LEU A 437 -17.90 26.14 -11.54
C LEU A 437 -19.26 25.51 -11.17
N VAL A 438 -19.73 25.80 -9.97
CA VAL A 438 -21.01 25.33 -9.45
C VAL A 438 -21.97 26.50 -9.35
N MET A 439 -23.05 26.47 -10.13
CA MET A 439 -24.10 27.46 -10.15
C MET A 439 -25.34 26.91 -9.47
N VAL A 440 -25.81 27.57 -8.41
CA VAL A 440 -27.01 27.18 -7.67
C VAL A 440 -28.08 28.26 -7.81
N TYR A 441 -29.32 27.86 -8.16
CA TYR A 441 -30.43 28.76 -8.32
C TYR A 441 -31.78 28.05 -8.03
N PRO A 442 -32.84 28.79 -7.61
CA PRO A 442 -34.12 28.19 -7.38
C PRO A 442 -34.72 27.60 -8.66
N GLY A 443 -35.28 26.41 -8.55
CA GLY A 443 -35.91 25.74 -9.67
C GLY A 443 -36.47 24.38 -9.30
N GLU A 444 -37.65 24.06 -9.84
CA GLU A 444 -38.33 22.78 -9.63
C GLU A 444 -37.84 21.73 -10.64
N GLY A 445 -38.12 20.48 -10.30
CA GLY A 445 -37.90 19.34 -11.17
C GLY A 445 -36.55 18.65 -10.96
N ARG A 446 -36.58 17.34 -11.09
CA ARG A 446 -35.44 16.45 -10.84
C ARG A 446 -34.69 15.96 -12.08
N PRO A 447 -35.10 16.19 -13.35
CA PRO A 447 -34.42 15.60 -14.48
C PRO A 447 -32.98 16.10 -14.56
N VAL A 448 -32.05 15.16 -14.77
CA VAL A 448 -30.66 15.44 -15.10
C VAL A 448 -30.62 16.00 -16.54
N ALA A 449 -29.93 17.11 -16.73
CA ALA A 449 -29.72 17.69 -18.05
C ALA A 449 -28.21 17.74 -18.36
N GLU A 450 -27.78 16.92 -19.30
CA GLU A 450 -26.42 16.89 -19.80
C GLU A 450 -26.32 17.81 -21.01
N TYR A 451 -25.65 18.95 -20.87
CA TYR A 451 -25.52 19.95 -21.93
C TYR A 451 -24.25 19.77 -22.74
N ARG A 452 -23.23 19.23 -22.11
CA ARG A 452 -21.95 18.90 -22.74
C ARG A 452 -21.33 17.69 -22.03
N VAL A 453 -20.96 16.69 -22.80
CA VAL A 453 -20.30 15.49 -22.30
C VAL A 453 -18.93 15.41 -22.97
N PRO A 454 -17.84 15.11 -22.25
CA PRO A 454 -16.54 14.93 -22.86
C PRO A 454 -16.58 13.80 -23.89
N HIS A 455 -15.93 13.99 -25.02
CA HIS A 455 -15.73 12.89 -25.96
C HIS A 455 -14.96 11.81 -25.22
N ARG A 456 -15.56 10.65 -24.99
CA ARG A 456 -14.84 9.49 -24.48
C ARG A 456 -13.63 9.24 -25.37
N GLN A 457 -12.44 9.56 -24.88
CA GLN A 457 -11.25 8.94 -25.43
C GLN A 457 -11.37 7.46 -25.09
N VAL A 458 -11.66 6.65 -26.08
CA VAL A 458 -11.53 5.19 -25.98
C VAL A 458 -10.04 4.96 -25.78
N SER A 459 -9.66 4.73 -24.52
CA SER A 459 -8.33 4.23 -24.19
C SER A 459 -8.20 2.86 -24.84
N GLY A 460 -7.44 2.78 -25.94
CA GLY A 460 -7.01 1.55 -26.59
C GLY A 460 -6.00 0.81 -25.75
#